data_a64294bfd75b54c6f0f15d9c4d61081c
#
_entry.id   a64294bfd75b54c6f0f15d9c4d61081c
#
_cell.length_a   1.000
_cell.length_b   1.000
_cell.length_c   1.000
_cell.angle_alpha   90.00
_cell.angle_beta   90.00
_cell.angle_gamma   90.00
#
_symmetry.space_group_name_H-M   'P 1'
#
loop_
_entity.id
_entity.type
_entity.pdbx_description
1 polymer ?
#
loop_
_entity_poly.entity_id
_entity_poly.type
_entity_poly.pdbx_seq_one_letter_code
_entity_poly.pdbx_strand_id
1 'polypeptide(L)'
;MIAKLHAYGFSIESCKYVLHYLSNRKQAVKIGSTKSNWQELKTGVPQGSLTGPLLFNIFINDFILQLRNTCNVYNYADDNTLAYSHSDPEVIKFKLEEASNIAIKWFNDNFMKANPSKFQAICFGKNDLSLNFTIANNIIKTEQIVKLLGVELDNKLSFNQHVSLICKKAARQLNAMYRISKNLDYDSRMKIYESFIMSNFIYCSAAYNNLNSTNDRKIEKLNKRSLRLVCNNYTCSYSELLKLTGKFMLYVYRKFHMIEHVYKTLNNLALPIKPNFFERQTTNYNLRDDNKLKQPNFKTVTYGFRSISCQGPILWNKLPNDVKNVADFSSFKTSIRKCSIFTTCQCGSCIVCLKDNI
;
A
#
# COMPACT_ATOMS: atom_id res chain seq x y z
N MET A 1 22.87 11.35 -14.87
CA MET A 1 22.96 11.48 -13.40
C MET A 1 23.74 12.74 -12.97
N ILE A 2 25.00 12.90 -13.31
CA ILE A 2 25.84 14.03 -12.81
C ILE A 2 25.26 15.40 -13.17
N ALA A 3 24.80 15.58 -14.42
CA ALA A 3 24.14 16.83 -14.82
C ALA A 3 22.88 17.13 -13.99
N LYS A 4 22.10 16.10 -13.65
CA LYS A 4 20.91 16.26 -12.77
C LYS A 4 21.32 16.67 -11.35
N LEU A 5 22.35 16.05 -10.77
CA LEU A 5 22.86 16.44 -9.44
C LEU A 5 23.31 17.89 -9.41
N HIS A 6 24.06 18.31 -10.44
CA HIS A 6 24.51 19.71 -10.57
C HIS A 6 23.30 20.65 -10.68
N ALA A 7 22.28 20.30 -11.48
CA ALA A 7 21.06 21.09 -11.61
C ALA A 7 20.23 21.17 -10.29
N TYR A 8 20.37 20.18 -9.41
CA TYR A 8 19.79 20.19 -8.05
C TYR A 8 20.63 20.95 -7.02
N GLY A 9 21.74 21.59 -7.42
CA GLY A 9 22.57 22.40 -6.55
C GLY A 9 23.66 21.65 -5.78
N PHE A 10 23.97 20.40 -6.18
CA PHE A 10 25.11 19.70 -5.59
C PHE A 10 26.44 20.36 -5.99
N SER A 11 27.39 20.43 -5.05
CA SER A 11 28.72 20.97 -5.33
C SER A 11 29.48 20.15 -6.38
N ILE A 12 30.46 20.77 -7.03
CA ILE A 12 31.27 20.07 -8.03
C ILE A 12 32.02 18.89 -7.40
N GLU A 13 32.48 19.02 -6.17
CA GLU A 13 33.15 17.96 -5.40
C GLU A 13 32.25 16.79 -5.16
N SER A 14 30.99 17.05 -4.73
CA SER A 14 29.95 16.00 -4.56
C SER A 14 29.63 15.31 -5.87
N CYS A 15 29.52 16.06 -6.96
CA CYS A 15 29.31 15.51 -8.30
C CYS A 15 30.47 14.62 -8.75
N LYS A 16 31.72 15.03 -8.51
CA LYS A 16 32.94 14.24 -8.81
C LYS A 16 32.95 12.93 -7.98
N TYR A 17 32.61 13.03 -6.70
CA TYR A 17 32.51 11.84 -5.84
C TYR A 17 31.48 10.81 -6.39
N VAL A 18 30.28 11.26 -6.75
CA VAL A 18 29.25 10.37 -7.32
C VAL A 18 29.68 9.83 -8.68
N LEU A 19 30.34 10.65 -9.52
CA LEU A 19 30.88 10.19 -10.80
C LEU A 19 31.86 9.04 -10.58
N HIS A 20 32.82 9.21 -9.67
CA HIS A 20 33.78 8.17 -9.32
C HIS A 20 33.13 6.90 -8.78
N TYR A 21 32.14 7.07 -7.90
CA TYR A 21 31.37 5.97 -7.33
C TYR A 21 30.62 5.15 -8.40
N LEU A 22 30.13 5.78 -9.46
CA LEU A 22 29.36 5.14 -10.52
C LEU A 22 30.23 4.66 -11.70
N SER A 23 31.47 5.10 -11.82
CA SER A 23 32.38 4.80 -12.94
C SER A 23 33.19 3.52 -12.68
N ASN A 24 33.68 2.92 -13.78
CA ASN A 24 34.63 1.79 -13.76
C ASN A 24 34.21 0.58 -12.93
N ARG A 25 32.89 0.38 -12.81
CA ARG A 25 32.34 -0.75 -12.04
C ARG A 25 32.40 -2.03 -12.86
N LYS A 26 32.78 -3.12 -12.18
CA LYS A 26 32.78 -4.47 -12.75
C LYS A 26 32.03 -5.42 -11.83
N GLN A 27 31.41 -6.42 -12.41
CA GLN A 27 30.76 -7.50 -11.64
C GLN A 27 31.12 -8.86 -12.20
N ALA A 28 31.07 -9.87 -11.35
CA ALA A 28 31.16 -11.28 -11.70
C ALA A 28 30.19 -12.07 -10.84
N VAL A 29 29.66 -13.16 -11.39
CA VAL A 29 28.79 -14.10 -10.65
C VAL A 29 29.66 -15.18 -10.02
N LYS A 30 29.45 -15.49 -8.74
CA LYS A 30 30.12 -16.57 -8.01
C LYS A 30 29.09 -17.57 -7.52
N ILE A 31 29.26 -18.85 -7.87
CA ILE A 31 28.44 -19.96 -7.40
C ILE A 31 29.39 -21.04 -6.85
N GLY A 32 29.34 -21.21 -5.53
CA GLY A 32 30.30 -22.07 -4.84
C GLY A 32 31.76 -21.63 -5.03
N SER A 33 32.61 -22.46 -5.57
CA SER A 33 34.01 -22.16 -5.92
C SER A 33 34.18 -21.54 -7.31
N THR A 34 33.19 -21.63 -8.19
CA THR A 34 33.26 -21.18 -9.57
C THR A 34 32.88 -19.71 -9.70
N LYS A 35 33.66 -18.93 -10.46
CA LYS A 35 33.45 -17.51 -10.73
C LYS A 35 33.44 -17.24 -12.22
N SER A 36 32.48 -16.43 -12.69
CA SER A 36 32.47 -15.98 -14.09
C SER A 36 33.57 -14.96 -14.37
N ASN A 37 33.81 -14.65 -15.64
CA ASN A 37 34.63 -13.50 -16.03
C ASN A 37 34.01 -12.20 -15.54
N TRP A 38 34.87 -11.21 -15.28
CA TRP A 38 34.45 -9.86 -14.92
C TRP A 38 33.80 -9.17 -16.13
N GLN A 39 32.63 -8.56 -15.89
CA GLN A 39 31.90 -7.76 -16.88
C GLN A 39 31.82 -6.32 -16.42
N GLU A 40 32.02 -5.36 -17.32
CA GLU A 40 31.86 -3.93 -17.02
C GLU A 40 30.39 -3.55 -16.90
N LEU A 41 30.09 -2.74 -15.87
CA LEU A 41 28.77 -2.15 -15.65
C LEU A 41 28.77 -0.69 -16.12
N LYS A 42 28.19 -0.45 -17.28
CA LYS A 42 28.11 0.88 -17.87
C LYS A 42 26.89 1.69 -17.39
N THR A 43 25.90 1.06 -16.82
CA THR A 43 24.63 1.68 -16.43
C THR A 43 24.15 1.19 -15.06
N GLY A 44 23.16 1.88 -14.50
CA GLY A 44 22.52 1.53 -13.25
C GLY A 44 23.30 1.95 -12.00
N VAL A 45 22.75 1.67 -10.84
CA VAL A 45 23.34 1.91 -9.51
C VAL A 45 23.69 0.56 -8.86
N PRO A 46 24.68 0.50 -7.93
CA PRO A 46 25.00 -0.75 -7.23
C PRO A 46 23.81 -1.26 -6.45
N GLN A 47 23.36 -2.48 -6.75
CA GLN A 47 22.29 -3.13 -5.99
C GLN A 47 22.76 -3.47 -4.57
N GLY A 48 21.91 -3.20 -3.57
CA GLY A 48 22.24 -3.39 -2.15
C GLY A 48 23.06 -2.26 -1.52
N SER A 49 23.39 -1.20 -2.25
CA SER A 49 24.04 -0.01 -1.68
C SER A 49 23.03 0.90 -0.98
N LEU A 50 23.45 1.61 0.06
CA LEU A 50 22.63 2.61 0.76
C LEU A 50 22.29 3.82 -0.13
N THR A 51 23.22 4.23 -1.00
CA THR A 51 23.07 5.40 -1.87
C THR A 51 22.30 5.10 -3.16
N GLY A 52 22.24 3.85 -3.59
CA GLY A 52 21.60 3.45 -4.85
C GLY A 52 20.15 3.90 -4.97
N PRO A 53 19.27 3.60 -4.00
CA PRO A 53 17.86 4.04 -4.03
C PRO A 53 17.73 5.57 -4.01
N LEU A 54 18.58 6.28 -3.26
CA LEU A 54 18.56 7.74 -3.21
C LEU A 54 18.95 8.35 -4.57
N LEU A 55 20.01 7.86 -5.18
CA LEU A 55 20.45 8.32 -6.50
C LEU A 55 19.39 8.02 -7.57
N PHE A 56 18.71 6.88 -7.49
CA PHE A 56 17.63 6.57 -8.40
C PHE A 56 16.43 7.52 -8.23
N ASN A 57 16.04 7.84 -6.99
CA ASN A 57 14.95 8.78 -6.72
C ASN A 57 15.29 10.20 -7.24
N ILE A 58 16.53 10.65 -7.08
CA ILE A 58 17.00 11.92 -7.66
C ILE A 58 16.95 11.85 -9.19
N PHE A 59 17.36 10.72 -9.76
CA PHE A 59 17.39 10.52 -11.20
C PHE A 59 16.01 10.57 -11.85
N ILE A 60 14.99 9.96 -11.21
CA ILE A 60 13.62 9.87 -11.77
C ILE A 60 12.75 11.09 -11.42
N ASN A 61 13.20 11.98 -10.57
CA ASN A 61 12.35 13.07 -10.07
C ASN A 61 11.86 14.03 -11.18
N ASP A 62 12.67 14.32 -12.19
CA ASP A 62 12.28 15.17 -13.31
C ASP A 62 11.24 14.51 -14.24
N PHE A 63 11.11 13.19 -14.22
CA PHE A 63 10.02 12.48 -14.86
C PHE A 63 8.65 12.94 -14.36
N ILE A 64 8.51 13.06 -13.04
CA ILE A 64 7.27 13.53 -12.40
C ILE A 64 6.97 14.98 -12.83
N LEU A 65 8.01 15.82 -12.89
CA LEU A 65 7.86 17.22 -13.24
C LEU A 65 7.36 17.40 -14.68
N GLN A 66 7.78 16.56 -15.62
CA GLN A 66 7.32 16.62 -17.00
C GLN A 66 5.84 16.24 -17.16
N LEU A 67 5.32 15.36 -16.32
CA LEU A 67 3.98 14.82 -16.42
C LEU A 67 2.94 15.54 -15.54
N ARG A 68 3.36 16.38 -14.61
CA ARG A 68 2.50 17.00 -13.57
C ARG A 68 1.29 17.78 -14.12
N ASN A 69 1.40 18.31 -15.34
CA ASN A 69 0.32 19.10 -15.98
C ASN A 69 -0.60 18.23 -16.84
N THR A 70 -0.25 16.97 -17.11
CA THR A 70 -0.99 16.07 -18.00
C THR A 70 -1.81 15.05 -17.20
N CYS A 71 -1.22 14.46 -16.16
CA CYS A 71 -1.87 13.45 -15.35
C CYS A 71 -1.31 13.41 -13.92
N ASN A 72 -1.97 12.65 -13.03
CA ASN A 72 -1.39 12.32 -11.73
C ASN A 72 -0.38 11.18 -11.89
N VAL A 73 0.81 11.35 -11.32
CA VAL A 73 1.90 10.38 -11.38
C VAL A 73 2.19 9.83 -10.00
N TYR A 74 2.22 8.50 -9.87
CA TYR A 74 2.62 7.81 -8.64
C TYR A 74 3.78 6.88 -8.95
N ASN A 75 4.92 7.13 -8.32
CA ASN A 75 6.13 6.35 -8.53
C ASN A 75 6.50 5.56 -7.28
N TYR A 76 6.87 4.33 -7.49
CA TYR A 76 7.50 3.50 -6.48
C TYR A 76 8.69 2.77 -7.11
N ALA A 77 9.88 3.27 -6.86
CA ALA A 77 11.11 2.84 -7.55
C ALA A 77 10.94 2.92 -9.08
N ASP A 78 11.05 1.79 -9.78
CA ASP A 78 10.85 1.66 -11.23
C ASP A 78 9.39 1.47 -11.65
N ASP A 79 8.49 1.20 -10.70
CA ASP A 79 7.05 1.08 -10.96
C ASP A 79 6.41 2.48 -11.06
N ASN A 80 5.90 2.83 -12.23
CA ASN A 80 5.26 4.11 -12.50
C ASN A 80 3.77 3.90 -12.80
N THR A 81 2.92 4.67 -12.15
CA THR A 81 1.47 4.65 -12.37
C THR A 81 1.00 6.03 -12.79
N LEU A 82 0.36 6.09 -13.96
CA LEU A 82 -0.29 7.29 -14.48
C LEU A 82 -1.79 7.19 -14.23
N ALA A 83 -2.39 8.23 -13.68
CA ALA A 83 -3.82 8.26 -13.40
C ALA A 83 -4.45 9.56 -13.87
N TYR A 84 -5.59 9.44 -14.51
CA TYR A 84 -6.40 10.57 -14.97
C TYR A 84 -7.88 10.30 -14.72
N SER A 85 -8.64 11.33 -14.39
CA SER A 85 -10.07 11.20 -14.16
C SER A 85 -10.85 12.29 -14.92
N HIS A 86 -11.86 11.87 -15.69
CA HIS A 86 -12.76 12.75 -16.40
C HIS A 86 -14.12 12.07 -16.57
N SER A 87 -15.17 12.84 -16.85
CA SER A 87 -16.51 12.31 -17.16
C SER A 87 -16.60 11.66 -18.53
N ASP A 88 -15.82 12.16 -19.50
CA ASP A 88 -15.75 11.69 -20.86
C ASP A 88 -14.59 10.69 -21.02
N PRO A 89 -14.86 9.44 -21.45
CA PRO A 89 -13.85 8.42 -21.67
C PRO A 89 -12.83 8.75 -22.76
N GLU A 90 -13.23 9.48 -23.81
CA GLU A 90 -12.31 9.86 -24.89
C GLU A 90 -11.27 10.87 -24.41
N VAL A 91 -11.65 11.77 -23.50
CA VAL A 91 -10.71 12.69 -22.85
C VAL A 91 -9.71 11.91 -21.98
N ILE A 92 -10.19 10.88 -21.24
CA ILE A 92 -9.32 10.02 -20.44
C ILE A 92 -8.29 9.32 -21.34
N LYS A 93 -8.76 8.74 -22.45
CA LYS A 93 -7.92 8.06 -23.43
C LYS A 93 -6.86 9.00 -23.98
N PHE A 94 -7.27 10.14 -24.52
CA PHE A 94 -6.37 11.13 -25.09
C PHE A 94 -5.29 11.57 -24.09
N LYS A 95 -5.70 11.92 -22.86
CA LYS A 95 -4.76 12.41 -21.82
C LYS A 95 -3.78 11.35 -21.35
N LEU A 96 -4.20 10.10 -21.22
CA LEU A 96 -3.31 9.01 -20.82
C LEU A 96 -2.38 8.58 -21.96
N GLU A 97 -2.81 8.61 -23.20
CA GLU A 97 -1.95 8.39 -24.38
C GLU A 97 -0.89 9.50 -24.49
N GLU A 98 -1.29 10.78 -24.34
CA GLU A 98 -0.38 11.93 -24.30
C GLU A 98 0.68 11.75 -23.18
N ALA A 99 0.24 11.50 -21.95
CA ALA A 99 1.12 11.29 -20.81
C ALA A 99 2.07 10.10 -21.02
N SER A 100 1.57 8.99 -21.56
CA SER A 100 2.37 7.80 -21.83
C SER A 100 3.44 8.03 -22.89
N ASN A 101 3.13 8.80 -23.94
CA ASN A 101 4.11 9.17 -24.96
C ASN A 101 5.21 10.09 -24.40
N ILE A 102 4.85 11.05 -23.54
CA ILE A 102 5.83 11.89 -22.83
C ILE A 102 6.70 11.00 -21.94
N ALA A 103 6.11 10.04 -21.23
CA ALA A 103 6.84 9.11 -20.35
C ALA A 103 7.85 8.26 -21.15
N ILE A 104 7.44 7.69 -22.26
CA ILE A 104 8.33 6.87 -23.11
C ILE A 104 9.45 7.70 -23.71
N LYS A 105 9.15 8.93 -24.15
CA LYS A 105 10.19 9.85 -24.61
C LYS A 105 11.21 10.12 -23.52
N TRP A 106 10.74 10.44 -22.31
CA TRP A 106 11.64 10.66 -21.16
C TRP A 106 12.52 9.44 -20.86
N PHE A 107 11.97 8.21 -20.88
CA PHE A 107 12.75 6.98 -20.69
C PHE A 107 13.84 6.85 -21.76
N ASN A 108 13.50 7.05 -23.04
CA ASN A 108 14.46 6.96 -24.12
C ASN A 108 15.57 8.02 -24.00
N ASP A 109 15.21 9.28 -23.67
CA ASP A 109 16.17 10.38 -23.49
C ASP A 109 17.11 10.14 -22.29
N ASN A 110 16.67 9.32 -21.32
CA ASN A 110 17.44 8.94 -20.14
C ASN A 110 18.09 7.53 -20.24
N PHE A 111 18.16 6.96 -21.44
CA PHE A 111 18.75 5.65 -21.70
C PHE A 111 18.09 4.51 -20.91
N MET A 112 16.83 4.67 -20.59
CA MET A 112 16.00 3.63 -20.00
C MET A 112 15.06 3.05 -21.06
N LYS A 113 14.79 1.75 -20.98
CA LYS A 113 13.90 1.08 -21.91
C LYS A 113 12.62 0.65 -21.22
N ALA A 114 11.50 1.27 -21.59
CA ALA A 114 10.19 0.79 -21.17
C ALA A 114 9.88 -0.57 -21.82
N ASN A 115 9.20 -1.46 -21.09
CA ASN A 115 8.76 -2.74 -21.63
C ASN A 115 7.24 -2.75 -21.83
N PRO A 116 6.72 -2.54 -23.05
CA PRO A 116 5.29 -2.48 -23.31
C PRO A 116 4.51 -3.75 -22.95
N SER A 117 5.16 -4.92 -22.96
CA SER A 117 4.52 -6.18 -22.57
C SER A 117 4.10 -6.26 -21.10
N LYS A 118 4.62 -5.34 -20.28
CA LYS A 118 4.27 -5.23 -18.84
C LYS A 118 3.27 -4.11 -18.56
N PHE A 119 2.87 -3.36 -19.56
CA PHE A 119 1.91 -2.28 -19.37
C PHE A 119 0.54 -2.87 -19.06
N GLN A 120 -0.09 -2.34 -18.03
CA GLN A 120 -1.44 -2.70 -17.61
C GLN A 120 -2.29 -1.44 -17.50
N ALA A 121 -3.55 -1.52 -17.89
CA ALA A 121 -4.50 -0.43 -17.76
C ALA A 121 -5.79 -0.93 -17.11
N ILE A 122 -6.37 -0.10 -16.23
CA ILE A 122 -7.63 -0.39 -15.58
C ILE A 122 -8.50 0.87 -15.52
N CYS A 123 -9.78 0.73 -15.79
CA CYS A 123 -10.77 1.80 -15.63
C CYS A 123 -11.63 1.55 -14.40
N PHE A 124 -11.81 2.61 -13.59
CA PHE A 124 -12.73 2.63 -12.45
C PHE A 124 -13.92 3.53 -12.76
N GLY A 125 -15.14 3.12 -12.41
CA GLY A 125 -16.33 3.94 -12.62
C GLY A 125 -17.62 3.15 -12.65
N LYS A 126 -18.72 3.84 -12.96
CA LYS A 126 -20.07 3.22 -12.98
C LYS A 126 -20.28 2.25 -14.14
N ASN A 127 -19.62 2.49 -15.27
CA ASN A 127 -19.75 1.67 -16.47
C ASN A 127 -18.56 0.73 -16.57
N ASP A 128 -18.76 -0.50 -16.98
CA ASP A 128 -17.67 -1.42 -17.34
C ASP A 128 -17.05 -0.95 -18.67
N LEU A 129 -16.28 0.15 -18.60
CA LEU A 129 -15.63 0.75 -19.76
C LEU A 129 -14.42 -0.08 -20.15
N SER A 130 -14.42 -0.51 -21.41
CA SER A 130 -13.24 -1.10 -22.04
C SER A 130 -12.63 -0.06 -22.97
N LEU A 131 -11.46 0.45 -22.62
CA LEU A 131 -10.69 1.38 -23.45
C LEU A 131 -9.46 0.67 -24.01
N ASN A 132 -9.10 1.11 -25.23
CA ASN A 132 -7.87 0.69 -25.88
C ASN A 132 -6.96 1.90 -26.00
N PHE A 133 -5.77 1.82 -25.41
CA PHE A 133 -4.75 2.86 -25.47
C PHE A 133 -3.69 2.48 -26.50
N THR A 134 -3.31 3.42 -27.35
CA THR A 134 -2.20 3.24 -28.31
C THR A 134 -0.94 3.88 -27.73
N ILE A 135 -0.02 3.06 -27.24
CA ILE A 135 1.21 3.50 -26.55
C ILE A 135 2.41 2.87 -27.24
N ALA A 136 3.32 3.69 -27.79
CA ALA A 136 4.51 3.24 -28.52
C ALA A 136 4.19 2.16 -29.57
N ASN A 137 3.17 2.37 -30.40
CA ASN A 137 2.69 1.43 -31.42
C ASN A 137 2.12 0.10 -30.88
N ASN A 138 1.89 0.00 -29.57
CA ASN A 138 1.24 -1.14 -28.95
C ASN A 138 -0.16 -0.78 -28.48
N ILE A 139 -1.10 -1.70 -28.65
CA ILE A 139 -2.47 -1.53 -28.16
C ILE A 139 -2.55 -2.15 -26.76
N ILE A 140 -2.76 -1.31 -25.75
CA ILE A 140 -2.96 -1.72 -24.36
C ILE A 140 -4.45 -1.65 -24.05
N LYS A 141 -5.05 -2.81 -23.81
CA LYS A 141 -6.46 -2.93 -23.42
C LYS A 141 -6.62 -2.80 -21.91
N THR A 142 -7.73 -2.19 -21.48
CA THR A 142 -8.08 -2.21 -20.06
C THR A 142 -8.40 -3.62 -19.60
N GLU A 143 -7.87 -3.95 -18.42
CA GLU A 143 -8.08 -5.23 -17.76
C GLU A 143 -9.12 -5.09 -16.64
N GLN A 144 -9.81 -6.18 -16.31
CA GLN A 144 -10.74 -6.24 -15.18
C GLN A 144 -10.01 -6.22 -13.83
N ILE A 145 -8.78 -6.71 -13.81
CA ILE A 145 -7.94 -6.83 -12.62
C ILE A 145 -6.52 -6.50 -13.01
N VAL A 146 -5.88 -5.62 -12.24
CA VAL A 146 -4.46 -5.30 -12.35
C VAL A 146 -3.76 -5.50 -11.02
N LYS A 147 -2.46 -5.81 -11.07
CA LYS A 147 -1.65 -5.95 -9.87
C LYS A 147 -0.80 -4.71 -9.67
N LEU A 148 -1.05 -3.97 -8.60
CA LEU A 148 -0.28 -2.79 -8.22
C LEU A 148 0.41 -3.03 -6.87
N LEU A 149 1.74 -2.98 -6.84
CA LEU A 149 2.56 -3.15 -5.62
C LEU A 149 2.13 -4.35 -4.76
N GLY A 150 1.81 -5.48 -5.42
CA GLY A 150 1.41 -6.70 -4.72
C GLY A 150 -0.06 -6.80 -4.32
N VAL A 151 -0.86 -5.76 -4.57
CA VAL A 151 -2.31 -5.75 -4.36
C VAL A 151 -3.02 -5.94 -5.69
N GLU A 152 -3.98 -6.86 -5.76
CA GLU A 152 -4.86 -7.01 -6.93
C GLU A 152 -6.03 -6.05 -6.80
N LEU A 153 -6.13 -5.14 -7.76
CA LEU A 153 -7.20 -4.16 -7.88
C LEU A 153 -8.15 -4.61 -8.97
N ASP A 154 -9.41 -4.86 -8.62
CA ASP A 154 -10.46 -5.06 -9.60
C ASP A 154 -11.17 -3.73 -9.92
N ASN A 155 -11.73 -3.58 -11.11
CA ASN A 155 -12.39 -2.37 -11.60
C ASN A 155 -13.57 -1.89 -10.72
N LYS A 156 -14.12 -2.77 -9.87
CA LYS A 156 -15.17 -2.46 -8.90
C LYS A 156 -14.65 -2.20 -7.49
N LEU A 157 -13.34 -2.28 -7.27
CA LEU A 157 -12.68 -2.18 -5.96
C LEU A 157 -13.34 -3.09 -4.91
N SER A 158 -13.75 -4.30 -5.32
CA SER A 158 -14.34 -5.30 -4.44
C SER A 158 -13.30 -6.08 -3.64
N PHE A 159 -12.06 -6.14 -4.15
CA PHE A 159 -10.94 -6.89 -3.61
C PHE A 159 -11.18 -8.41 -3.43
N ASN A 160 -12.21 -8.96 -4.10
CA ASN A 160 -12.55 -10.39 -3.99
C ASN A 160 -11.38 -11.29 -4.41
N GLN A 161 -10.74 -10.95 -5.53
CA GLN A 161 -9.58 -11.68 -6.05
C GLN A 161 -8.39 -11.56 -5.10
N HIS A 162 -8.08 -10.35 -4.67
CA HIS A 162 -7.01 -10.10 -3.70
C HIS A 162 -7.17 -10.90 -2.42
N VAL A 163 -8.37 -10.86 -1.81
CA VAL A 163 -8.66 -11.64 -0.60
C VAL A 163 -8.51 -13.14 -0.85
N SER A 164 -8.99 -13.64 -1.98
CA SER A 164 -8.82 -15.05 -2.34
C SER A 164 -7.34 -15.45 -2.43
N LEU A 165 -6.52 -14.59 -3.04
CA LEU A 165 -5.07 -14.80 -3.20
C LEU A 165 -4.33 -14.81 -1.86
N ILE A 166 -4.56 -13.79 -1.01
CA ILE A 166 -3.90 -13.73 0.32
C ILE A 166 -4.34 -14.87 1.22
N CYS A 167 -5.62 -15.27 1.17
CA CYS A 167 -6.12 -16.44 1.91
C CYS A 167 -5.47 -17.74 1.43
N LYS A 168 -5.33 -17.95 0.12
CA LYS A 168 -4.62 -19.12 -0.43
C LYS A 168 -3.15 -19.14 0.02
N LYS A 169 -2.47 -17.99 0.02
CA LYS A 169 -1.08 -17.88 0.47
C LYS A 169 -0.95 -18.18 1.96
N ALA A 170 -1.77 -17.54 2.80
CA ALA A 170 -1.78 -17.76 4.24
C ALA A 170 -2.14 -19.21 4.61
N ALA A 171 -3.08 -19.85 3.91
CA ALA A 171 -3.43 -21.24 4.13
C ALA A 171 -2.27 -22.20 3.83
N ARG A 172 -1.50 -21.96 2.75
CA ARG A 172 -0.30 -22.74 2.45
C ARG A 172 0.76 -22.61 3.55
N GLN A 173 0.98 -21.40 4.05
CA GLN A 173 1.92 -21.13 5.13
C GLN A 173 1.45 -21.73 6.46
N LEU A 174 0.15 -21.68 6.76
CA LEU A 174 -0.44 -22.34 7.91
C LEU A 174 -0.25 -23.87 7.85
N ASN A 175 -0.47 -24.49 6.71
CA ASN A 175 -0.25 -25.92 6.53
C ASN A 175 1.24 -26.31 6.65
N ALA A 176 2.17 -25.43 6.21
CA ALA A 176 3.60 -25.62 6.45
C ALA A 176 3.95 -25.56 7.93
N MET A 177 3.43 -24.54 8.64
CA MET A 177 3.59 -24.39 10.08
C MET A 177 3.01 -25.57 10.85
N TYR A 178 1.85 -26.08 10.45
CA TYR A 178 1.22 -27.25 11.08
C TYR A 178 2.13 -28.48 11.09
N ARG A 179 2.85 -28.74 9.99
CA ARG A 179 3.74 -29.91 9.88
C ARG A 179 4.89 -29.89 10.88
N ILE A 180 5.38 -28.71 11.25
CA ILE A 180 6.51 -28.54 12.19
C ILE A 180 6.07 -28.13 13.59
N SER A 181 4.78 -27.83 13.79
CA SER A 181 4.25 -27.23 15.03
C SER A 181 4.48 -28.04 16.29
N LYS A 182 4.55 -29.38 16.19
CA LYS A 182 4.82 -30.28 17.32
C LYS A 182 6.19 -30.07 17.94
N ASN A 183 7.17 -29.61 17.14
CA ASN A 183 8.56 -29.38 17.56
C ASN A 183 8.84 -27.92 17.94
N LEU A 184 7.80 -27.07 17.96
CA LEU A 184 7.91 -25.65 18.26
C LEU A 184 7.23 -25.32 19.59
N ASP A 185 7.86 -24.45 20.36
CA ASP A 185 7.25 -23.81 21.51
C ASP A 185 6.22 -22.74 21.10
N TYR A 186 5.53 -22.16 22.08
CA TYR A 186 4.51 -21.13 21.85
C TYR A 186 5.10 -19.90 21.16
N ASP A 187 6.25 -19.41 21.62
CA ASP A 187 6.87 -18.18 21.10
C ASP A 187 7.34 -18.33 19.67
N SER A 188 7.91 -19.47 19.33
CA SER A 188 8.30 -19.79 17.94
C SER A 188 7.10 -19.87 17.02
N ARG A 189 6.00 -20.52 17.47
CA ARG A 189 4.74 -20.56 16.71
C ARG A 189 4.14 -19.16 16.53
N MET A 190 4.19 -18.32 17.55
CA MET A 190 3.71 -16.93 17.47
C MET A 190 4.53 -16.10 16.48
N LYS A 191 5.86 -16.19 16.52
CA LYS A 191 6.75 -15.49 15.58
C LYS A 191 6.49 -15.91 14.12
N ILE A 192 6.31 -17.21 13.87
CA ILE A 192 5.97 -17.72 12.53
C ILE A 192 4.61 -17.19 12.08
N TYR A 193 3.60 -17.22 12.95
CA TYR A 193 2.28 -16.69 12.66
C TYR A 193 2.35 -15.19 12.28
N GLU A 194 3.00 -14.37 13.08
CA GLU A 194 3.12 -12.93 12.83
C GLU A 194 3.87 -12.62 11.52
N SER A 195 5.01 -13.27 11.32
CA SER A 195 5.90 -12.99 10.20
C SER A 195 5.36 -13.50 8.87
N PHE A 196 4.80 -14.69 8.83
CA PHE A 196 4.40 -15.33 7.57
C PHE A 196 2.90 -15.32 7.33
N ILE A 197 2.05 -15.53 8.33
CA ILE A 197 0.62 -15.68 8.12
C ILE A 197 -0.09 -14.33 8.26
N MET A 198 0.04 -13.67 9.40
CA MET A 198 -0.61 -12.41 9.71
C MET A 198 -0.16 -11.29 8.75
N SER A 199 1.11 -11.26 8.39
CA SER A 199 1.69 -10.27 7.47
C SER A 199 0.94 -10.19 6.13
N ASN A 200 0.39 -11.29 5.61
CA ASN A 200 -0.40 -11.27 4.38
C ASN A 200 -1.70 -10.48 4.53
N PHE A 201 -2.31 -10.47 5.71
CA PHE A 201 -3.59 -9.80 5.97
C PHE A 201 -3.45 -8.34 6.36
N ILE A 202 -2.27 -7.93 6.82
CA ILE A 202 -2.02 -6.55 7.25
C ILE A 202 -1.31 -5.71 6.18
N TYR A 203 -0.67 -6.35 5.19
CA TYR A 203 -0.03 -5.64 4.10
C TYR A 203 -1.04 -4.82 3.30
N CYS A 204 -0.79 -3.52 3.12
CA CYS A 204 -1.68 -2.56 2.44
C CYS A 204 -3.15 -2.59 2.90
N SER A 205 -3.43 -3.04 4.11
CA SER A 205 -4.79 -3.32 4.59
C SER A 205 -5.67 -2.08 4.69
N ALA A 206 -5.12 -0.88 4.76
CA ALA A 206 -5.86 0.37 4.67
C ALA A 206 -6.56 0.55 3.30
N ALA A 207 -5.97 0.03 2.21
CA ALA A 207 -6.54 0.12 0.87
C ALA A 207 -7.81 -0.70 0.71
N TYR A 208 -7.89 -1.86 1.37
CA TYR A 208 -9.07 -2.75 1.34
C TYR A 208 -9.79 -2.83 2.70
N ASN A 209 -9.84 -1.71 3.41
CA ASN A 209 -10.46 -1.66 4.75
C ASN A 209 -11.94 -2.07 4.76
N ASN A 210 -12.71 -1.72 3.73
CA ASN A 210 -14.14 -1.97 3.64
C ASN A 210 -14.46 -3.19 2.76
N LEU A 211 -14.06 -4.35 3.22
CA LEU A 211 -14.43 -5.61 2.58
C LEU A 211 -15.91 -5.94 2.78
N ASN A 212 -16.46 -6.75 1.88
CA ASN A 212 -17.76 -7.35 2.12
C ASN A 212 -17.69 -8.41 3.24
N SER A 213 -18.83 -8.69 3.84
CA SER A 213 -18.96 -9.62 4.97
C SER A 213 -18.43 -11.04 4.68
N THR A 214 -18.57 -11.49 3.44
CA THR A 214 -18.06 -12.80 3.00
C THR A 214 -16.55 -12.86 3.05
N ASN A 215 -15.88 -11.81 2.55
CA ASN A 215 -14.42 -11.71 2.56
C ASN A 215 -13.87 -11.53 3.98
N ASP A 216 -14.51 -10.69 4.80
CA ASP A 216 -14.14 -10.55 6.20
C ASP A 216 -14.22 -11.89 6.93
N ARG A 217 -15.32 -12.63 6.75
CA ARG A 217 -15.49 -13.95 7.34
C ARG A 217 -14.42 -14.96 6.88
N LYS A 218 -14.04 -14.94 5.60
CA LYS A 218 -12.96 -15.81 5.09
C LYS A 218 -11.64 -15.54 5.78
N ILE A 219 -11.27 -14.27 5.91
CA ILE A 219 -10.01 -13.84 6.54
C ILE A 219 -10.02 -14.21 8.04
N GLU A 220 -11.08 -13.87 8.77
CA GLU A 220 -11.19 -14.13 10.21
C GLU A 220 -11.24 -15.64 10.52
N LYS A 221 -11.91 -16.43 9.69
CA LYS A 221 -11.93 -17.89 9.83
C LYS A 221 -10.52 -18.50 9.72
N LEU A 222 -9.73 -18.01 8.79
CA LEU A 222 -8.35 -18.46 8.63
C LEU A 222 -7.47 -17.99 9.79
N ASN A 223 -7.68 -16.76 10.26
CA ASN A 223 -7.00 -16.21 11.44
C ASN A 223 -7.29 -17.04 12.70
N LYS A 224 -8.56 -17.34 12.98
CA LYS A 224 -8.98 -18.24 14.08
C LYS A 224 -8.24 -19.59 14.03
N ARG A 225 -8.20 -20.19 12.82
CA ARG A 225 -7.50 -21.47 12.62
C ARG A 225 -6.01 -21.35 12.89
N SER A 226 -5.38 -20.23 12.51
CA SER A 226 -3.98 -19.96 12.76
C SER A 226 -3.67 -19.79 14.26
N LEU A 227 -4.50 -19.04 14.99
CA LEU A 227 -4.36 -18.84 16.43
C LEU A 227 -4.58 -20.13 17.24
N ARG A 228 -5.50 -21.03 16.79
CA ARG A 228 -5.65 -22.36 17.37
C ARG A 228 -4.36 -23.16 17.29
N LEU A 229 -3.66 -23.09 16.18
CA LEU A 229 -2.36 -23.76 16.00
C LEU A 229 -1.28 -23.14 16.88
N VAL A 230 -1.25 -21.81 17.00
CA VAL A 230 -0.30 -21.09 17.89
C VAL A 230 -0.50 -21.51 19.33
N CYS A 231 -1.73 -21.48 19.82
CA CYS A 231 -2.06 -21.83 21.22
C CYS A 231 -2.06 -23.35 21.47
N ASN A 232 -1.96 -24.17 20.42
CA ASN A 232 -2.19 -25.62 20.48
C ASN A 232 -3.52 -25.96 21.16
N ASN A 233 -4.56 -25.16 20.90
CA ASN A 233 -5.87 -25.29 21.52
C ASN A 233 -6.96 -25.17 20.44
N TYR A 234 -7.71 -26.25 20.23
CA TYR A 234 -8.70 -26.37 19.17
C TYR A 234 -10.14 -26.19 19.66
N THR A 235 -10.33 -26.18 20.99
CA THR A 235 -11.66 -26.07 21.62
C THR A 235 -12.05 -24.62 21.93
N CYS A 236 -11.08 -23.75 22.17
CA CYS A 236 -11.33 -22.36 22.50
C CYS A 236 -12.14 -21.62 21.42
N SER A 237 -13.02 -20.73 21.87
CA SER A 237 -13.71 -19.75 21.05
C SER A 237 -12.71 -18.75 20.43
N TYR A 238 -13.13 -18.02 19.39
CA TYR A 238 -12.24 -17.03 18.78
C TYR A 238 -11.93 -15.86 19.72
N SER A 239 -12.89 -15.43 20.52
CA SER A 239 -12.71 -14.37 21.51
C SER A 239 -11.69 -14.74 22.59
N GLU A 240 -11.70 -16.00 23.07
CA GLU A 240 -10.71 -16.49 24.01
C GLU A 240 -9.31 -16.56 23.41
N LEU A 241 -9.16 -17.05 22.16
CA LEU A 241 -7.89 -17.09 21.47
C LEU A 241 -7.29 -15.68 21.29
N LEU A 242 -8.10 -14.68 20.96
CA LEU A 242 -7.65 -13.29 20.84
C LEU A 242 -7.18 -12.74 22.20
N LYS A 243 -7.89 -13.05 23.29
CA LYS A 243 -7.48 -12.66 24.65
C LYS A 243 -6.15 -13.34 25.05
N LEU A 244 -6.05 -14.65 24.85
CA LEU A 244 -4.84 -15.42 25.21
C LEU A 244 -3.60 -14.95 24.44
N THR A 245 -3.78 -14.56 23.19
CA THR A 245 -2.66 -14.13 22.33
C THR A 245 -2.41 -12.63 22.37
N GLY A 246 -3.26 -11.83 23.03
CA GLY A 246 -3.20 -10.37 23.01
C GLY A 246 -3.42 -9.77 21.60
N LYS A 247 -4.05 -10.52 20.70
CA LYS A 247 -4.31 -10.08 19.31
C LYS A 247 -5.73 -9.51 19.18
N PHE A 248 -5.89 -8.70 18.14
CA PHE A 248 -7.19 -8.21 17.71
C PHE A 248 -7.67 -8.98 16.49
N MET A 249 -8.95 -8.86 16.17
CA MET A 249 -9.48 -9.26 14.88
C MET A 249 -8.78 -8.53 13.75
N LEU A 250 -8.59 -9.15 12.60
CA LEU A 250 -7.93 -8.53 11.44
C LEU A 250 -8.70 -7.32 10.91
N TYR A 251 -10.03 -7.33 11.04
CA TYR A 251 -10.87 -6.17 10.79
C TYR A 251 -10.48 -4.94 11.65
N VAL A 252 -10.14 -5.14 12.92
CA VAL A 252 -9.68 -4.07 13.82
C VAL A 252 -8.31 -3.55 13.41
N TYR A 253 -7.38 -4.43 13.01
CA TYR A 253 -6.08 -4.01 12.48
C TYR A 253 -6.21 -3.15 11.24
N ARG A 254 -7.14 -3.44 10.32
CA ARG A 254 -7.39 -2.58 9.15
C ARG A 254 -7.82 -1.18 9.56
N LYS A 255 -8.67 -1.04 10.58
CA LYS A 255 -9.03 0.27 11.14
C LYS A 255 -7.85 0.98 11.77
N PHE A 256 -7.01 0.28 12.53
CA PHE A 256 -5.79 0.86 13.09
C PHE A 256 -4.89 1.42 11.99
N HIS A 257 -4.61 0.64 10.94
CA HIS A 257 -3.76 1.11 9.84
C HIS A 257 -4.35 2.31 9.10
N MET A 258 -5.67 2.37 8.95
CA MET A 258 -6.32 3.54 8.36
C MET A 258 -6.13 4.79 9.24
N ILE A 259 -6.34 4.68 10.54
CA ILE A 259 -6.17 5.79 11.49
C ILE A 259 -4.70 6.19 11.60
N GLU A 260 -3.79 5.23 11.63
CA GLU A 260 -2.34 5.50 11.58
C GLU A 260 -1.97 6.29 10.32
N HIS A 261 -2.61 6.00 9.19
CA HIS A 261 -2.42 6.77 7.96
C HIS A 261 -2.99 8.19 8.06
N VAL A 262 -4.17 8.36 8.65
CA VAL A 262 -4.74 9.70 8.93
C VAL A 262 -3.79 10.51 9.82
N TYR A 263 -3.33 9.92 10.93
CA TYR A 263 -2.38 10.57 11.83
C TYR A 263 -1.10 11.01 11.11
N LYS A 264 -0.49 10.12 10.32
CA LYS A 264 0.72 10.44 9.56
C LYS A 264 0.52 11.58 8.57
N THR A 265 -0.63 11.61 7.88
CA THR A 265 -0.96 12.67 6.93
C THR A 265 -1.14 14.00 7.63
N LEU A 266 -1.85 14.04 8.76
CA LEU A 266 -2.09 15.26 9.54
C LEU A 266 -0.81 15.84 10.16
N ASN A 267 0.16 15.00 10.49
CA ASN A 267 1.42 15.39 11.11
C ASN A 267 2.60 15.45 10.11
N ASN A 268 2.34 15.47 8.81
CA ASN A 268 3.35 15.50 7.74
C ASN A 268 4.41 14.36 7.81
N LEU A 269 4.02 13.22 8.38
CA LEU A 269 4.86 12.01 8.46
C LEU A 269 4.65 11.06 7.29
N ALA A 270 3.68 11.34 6.42
CA ALA A 270 3.42 10.62 5.18
C ALA A 270 3.67 11.52 3.99
N LEU A 271 4.05 10.92 2.86
CA LEU A 271 4.10 11.64 1.60
C LEU A 271 2.72 12.25 1.30
N PRO A 272 2.64 13.53 0.93
CA PRO A 272 1.38 14.19 0.62
C PRO A 272 0.79 13.55 -0.65
N ILE A 273 -0.28 12.77 -0.49
CA ILE A 273 -1.02 12.18 -1.62
C ILE A 273 -1.68 13.30 -2.42
N LYS A 274 -2.19 14.29 -1.72
CA LYS A 274 -2.83 15.50 -2.26
C LYS A 274 -2.76 16.59 -1.19
N PRO A 275 -2.50 17.84 -1.55
CA PRO A 275 -2.65 18.93 -0.59
C PRO A 275 -4.04 18.90 0.05
N ASN A 276 -4.12 19.07 1.36
CA ASN A 276 -5.37 19.07 2.11
C ASN A 276 -6.25 17.82 1.94
N PHE A 277 -5.62 16.64 1.84
CA PHE A 277 -6.36 15.37 1.70
C PHE A 277 -7.33 15.13 2.86
N PHE A 278 -6.96 15.53 4.08
CA PHE A 278 -7.82 15.60 5.23
C PHE A 278 -7.91 17.06 5.72
N GLU A 279 -9.08 17.67 5.58
CA GLU A 279 -9.34 19.03 6.03
C GLU A 279 -9.85 19.02 7.47
N ARG A 280 -9.32 19.91 8.32
CA ARG A 280 -9.90 20.16 9.65
C ARG A 280 -11.22 20.91 9.50
N GLN A 281 -12.16 20.59 10.36
CA GLN A 281 -13.41 21.31 10.42
C GLN A 281 -13.17 22.68 11.06
N THR A 282 -13.36 23.75 10.29
CA THR A 282 -13.33 25.12 10.81
C THR A 282 -14.73 25.50 11.27
N THR A 283 -14.86 25.93 12.51
CA THR A 283 -16.12 26.47 13.08
C THR A 283 -15.85 27.83 13.68
N ASN A 284 -16.82 28.74 13.54
CA ASN A 284 -16.72 30.08 14.11
C ASN A 284 -16.91 30.10 15.65
N TYR A 285 -17.08 28.93 16.26
CA TYR A 285 -17.30 28.79 17.71
C TYR A 285 -16.23 27.85 18.28
N ASN A 286 -15.75 28.14 19.49
CA ASN A 286 -14.86 27.25 20.24
C ASN A 286 -15.62 25.98 20.62
N LEU A 287 -15.43 24.91 19.85
CA LEU A 287 -15.99 23.61 20.16
C LEU A 287 -15.04 22.82 21.09
N ARG A 288 -15.63 21.96 21.93
CA ARG A 288 -14.86 21.07 22.81
C ARG A 288 -13.89 20.12 22.07
N ASP A 289 -13.98 20.01 20.75
CA ASP A 289 -13.15 19.15 19.90
C ASP A 289 -12.75 19.90 18.63
N ASP A 290 -11.64 20.65 18.71
CA ASP A 290 -11.07 21.41 17.59
C ASP A 290 -10.33 20.54 16.56
N ASN A 291 -10.17 19.24 16.85
CA ASN A 291 -9.43 18.29 16.01
C ASN A 291 -10.33 17.42 15.13
N LYS A 292 -11.58 17.82 14.90
CA LYS A 292 -12.46 17.13 13.97
C LYS A 292 -12.05 17.34 12.53
N LEU A 293 -12.17 16.28 11.75
CA LEU A 293 -11.98 16.31 10.30
C LEU A 293 -13.32 16.45 9.59
N LYS A 294 -13.31 17.26 8.54
CA LYS A 294 -14.46 17.42 7.64
C LYS A 294 -14.70 16.11 6.90
N GLN A 295 -15.94 15.66 6.90
CA GLN A 295 -16.33 14.50 6.09
C GLN A 295 -16.69 14.97 4.69
N PRO A 296 -16.04 14.46 3.64
CA PRO A 296 -16.42 14.84 2.27
C PRO A 296 -17.77 14.23 1.91
N ASN A 297 -18.54 14.95 1.10
CA ASN A 297 -19.74 14.41 0.48
C ASN A 297 -19.38 13.33 -0.52
N PHE A 298 -20.17 12.27 -0.59
CA PHE A 298 -19.99 11.17 -1.52
C PHE A 298 -21.29 10.88 -2.28
N LYS A 299 -21.14 10.53 -3.57
CA LYS A 299 -22.27 10.17 -4.44
C LYS A 299 -22.44 8.65 -4.59
N THR A 300 -21.43 7.86 -4.25
CA THR A 300 -21.43 6.40 -4.40
C THR A 300 -20.91 5.73 -3.16
N VAL A 301 -21.38 4.52 -2.88
CA VAL A 301 -20.90 3.73 -1.75
C VAL A 301 -19.49 3.19 -2.03
N THR A 302 -19.28 2.58 -3.19
CA THR A 302 -18.03 1.87 -3.50
C THR A 302 -16.85 2.83 -3.64
N TYR A 303 -16.96 3.84 -4.50
CA TYR A 303 -15.85 4.76 -4.82
C TYR A 303 -15.80 5.98 -3.89
N GLY A 304 -16.90 6.30 -3.20
CA GLY A 304 -16.99 7.44 -2.30
C GLY A 304 -16.95 7.04 -0.82
N PHE A 305 -18.03 6.47 -0.28
CA PHE A 305 -18.13 6.14 1.15
C PHE A 305 -17.01 5.22 1.64
N ARG A 306 -16.63 4.21 0.85
CA ARG A 306 -15.59 3.25 1.21
C ARG A 306 -14.17 3.80 1.06
N SER A 307 -13.99 4.96 0.45
CA SER A 307 -12.68 5.57 0.27
C SER A 307 -12.04 5.97 1.59
N ILE A 308 -10.72 6.04 1.62
CA ILE A 308 -9.97 6.50 2.79
C ILE A 308 -10.27 7.96 3.12
N SER A 309 -10.56 8.79 2.10
CA SER A 309 -10.95 10.19 2.29
C SER A 309 -12.26 10.36 3.08
N CYS A 310 -13.16 9.39 3.02
CA CYS A 310 -14.41 9.40 3.77
C CYS A 310 -14.30 8.61 5.09
N GLN A 311 -13.78 7.39 5.05
CA GLN A 311 -13.69 6.53 6.22
C GLN A 311 -12.64 6.99 7.24
N GLY A 312 -11.55 7.60 6.78
CA GLY A 312 -10.52 8.17 7.65
C GLY A 312 -11.08 9.20 8.63
N PRO A 313 -11.73 10.27 8.14
CA PRO A 313 -12.39 11.26 9.01
C PRO A 313 -13.45 10.65 9.94
N ILE A 314 -14.27 9.70 9.48
CA ILE A 314 -15.27 9.03 10.31
C ILE A 314 -14.63 8.31 11.50
N LEU A 315 -13.55 7.57 11.24
CA LEU A 315 -12.83 6.85 12.29
C LEU A 315 -12.06 7.79 13.21
N TRP A 316 -11.40 8.82 12.64
CA TRP A 316 -10.67 9.83 13.38
C TRP A 316 -11.57 10.62 14.35
N ASN A 317 -12.73 11.06 13.89
CA ASN A 317 -13.66 11.84 14.69
C ASN A 317 -14.24 11.06 15.89
N LYS A 318 -14.20 9.72 15.84
CA LYS A 318 -14.58 8.87 16.96
C LYS A 318 -13.52 8.75 18.06
N LEU A 319 -12.27 9.12 17.76
CA LEU A 319 -11.19 9.04 18.75
C LEU A 319 -11.38 10.08 19.86
N PRO A 320 -11.05 9.75 21.13
CA PRO A 320 -10.94 10.70 22.20
C PRO A 320 -9.85 11.75 21.92
N ASN A 321 -10.01 12.96 22.48
CA ASN A 321 -9.06 14.06 22.22
C ASN A 321 -7.67 13.81 22.80
N ASP A 322 -7.58 13.12 23.93
CA ASP A 322 -6.30 12.68 24.50
C ASP A 322 -5.50 11.80 23.54
N VAL A 323 -6.16 10.91 22.80
CA VAL A 323 -5.53 10.08 21.77
C VAL A 323 -5.14 10.87 20.53
N LYS A 324 -6.01 11.81 20.07
CA LYS A 324 -5.73 12.65 18.89
C LYS A 324 -4.52 13.58 19.09
N ASN A 325 -4.29 14.02 20.33
CA ASN A 325 -3.27 15.01 20.70
C ASN A 325 -1.91 14.39 21.04
N VAL A 326 -1.76 13.08 20.94
CA VAL A 326 -0.46 12.43 21.15
C VAL A 326 0.53 12.84 20.06
N ALA A 327 1.66 13.42 20.46
CA ALA A 327 2.65 13.99 19.53
C ALA A 327 3.51 12.93 18.83
N ASP A 328 3.87 11.86 19.54
CA ASP A 328 4.72 10.80 19.01
C ASP A 328 3.90 9.67 18.37
N PHE A 329 4.32 9.23 17.17
CA PHE A 329 3.64 8.19 16.43
C PHE A 329 3.64 6.82 17.11
N SER A 330 4.71 6.47 17.84
CA SER A 330 4.78 5.19 18.57
C SER A 330 3.79 5.18 19.73
N SER A 331 3.75 6.27 20.49
CA SER A 331 2.80 6.49 21.57
C SER A 331 1.36 6.53 21.07
N PHE A 332 1.12 7.17 19.92
CA PHE A 332 -0.19 7.16 19.25
C PHE A 332 -0.65 5.74 18.92
N LYS A 333 0.22 4.91 18.32
CA LYS A 333 -0.09 3.51 18.01
C LYS A 333 -0.46 2.70 19.25
N THR A 334 0.19 2.98 20.36
CA THR A 334 -0.09 2.32 21.64
C THR A 334 -1.45 2.77 22.18
N SER A 335 -1.75 4.07 22.11
CA SER A 335 -2.99 4.66 22.60
C SER A 335 -4.21 4.18 21.83
N ILE A 336 -4.16 4.11 20.49
CA ILE A 336 -5.29 3.61 19.70
C ILE A 336 -5.61 2.14 19.99
N ARG A 337 -4.60 1.31 20.29
CA ARG A 337 -4.80 -0.10 20.64
C ARG A 337 -5.47 -0.30 22.00
N LYS A 338 -5.31 0.66 22.91
CA LYS A 338 -5.97 0.66 24.23
C LYS A 338 -7.38 1.25 24.17
N CYS A 339 -7.73 1.93 23.08
CA CYS A 339 -9.01 2.61 22.94
C CYS A 339 -10.16 1.59 22.80
N SER A 340 -11.13 1.65 23.74
CA SER A 340 -12.30 0.75 23.79
C SER A 340 -13.19 0.81 22.54
N ILE A 341 -13.17 1.93 21.81
CA ILE A 341 -13.97 2.15 20.59
C ILE A 341 -13.70 1.08 19.50
N PHE A 342 -12.50 0.51 19.49
CA PHE A 342 -12.11 -0.52 18.53
C PHE A 342 -12.19 -1.95 19.08
N THR A 343 -12.18 -2.09 20.41
CA THR A 343 -12.20 -3.40 21.06
C THR A 343 -13.63 -3.87 21.36
N THR A 344 -14.57 -2.95 21.51
CA THR A 344 -16.00 -3.24 21.67
C THR A 344 -16.74 -2.91 20.39
N CYS A 345 -17.30 -3.91 19.73
CA CYS A 345 -18.15 -3.65 18.59
C CYS A 345 -19.50 -3.12 19.05
N GLN A 346 -19.78 -1.86 18.78
CA GLN A 346 -21.08 -1.21 19.10
C GLN A 346 -22.15 -1.40 18.02
N CYS A 347 -21.83 -2.16 16.97
CA CYS A 347 -22.73 -2.30 15.84
C CYS A 347 -23.60 -3.55 15.99
N GLY A 348 -24.66 -3.59 16.74
CA GLY A 348 -25.53 -4.77 16.95
C GLY A 348 -25.92 -5.63 15.71
N SER A 349 -25.35 -5.34 14.54
CA SER A 349 -25.60 -6.00 13.25
C SER A 349 -24.34 -6.41 12.47
N CYS A 350 -23.12 -6.17 12.99
CA CYS A 350 -21.91 -6.61 12.28
C CYS A 350 -21.76 -8.13 12.43
N ILE A 351 -21.50 -8.77 11.30
CA ILE A 351 -21.33 -10.25 11.21
C ILE A 351 -20.21 -10.76 12.11
N VAL A 352 -19.29 -9.90 12.50
CA VAL A 352 -18.21 -10.21 13.44
C VAL A 352 -18.73 -10.24 14.88
N CYS A 353 -19.80 -9.49 15.18
CA CYS A 353 -20.48 -9.47 16.49
C CYS A 353 -21.64 -10.48 16.60
N LEU A 354 -22.14 -10.94 15.48
CA LEU A 354 -23.13 -12.02 15.46
C LEU A 354 -22.43 -13.35 15.74
N LYS A 355 -22.06 -13.52 17.02
CA LYS A 355 -21.85 -14.80 17.71
C LYS A 355 -20.73 -15.72 17.20
N ASP A 356 -20.08 -16.32 18.13
CA ASP A 356 -19.29 -17.54 18.26
C ASP A 356 -19.45 -18.66 17.20
N ASN A 357 -20.17 -18.44 16.12
CA ASN A 357 -20.41 -19.34 14.99
C ASN A 357 -19.48 -19.10 13.78
N ILE A 358 -18.31 -18.46 13.98
CA ILE A 358 -17.25 -18.39 12.96
C ILE A 358 -16.28 -19.56 13.16
#